data_f9ffc441d03325ab9892f1fbd3e52f99
#
_entry.id   f9ffc441d03325ab9892f1fbd3e52f99
#
_cell.length_a   1.000
_cell.length_b   1.000
_cell.length_c   1.000
_cell.angle_alpha   90.00
_cell.angle_beta   90.00
_cell.angle_gamma   90.00
#
_symmetry.space_group_name_H-M   'P 1'
#
loop_
_entity.id
_entity.type
_entity.pdbx_description
1 polymer ?
#
loop_
_entity_poly.entity_id
_entity_poly.type
_entity_poly.pdbx_seq_one_letter_code
_entity_poly.pdbx_strand_id
1 'polypeptide(L)'
;MRLVESFLTKNPCYTAGRKITVKGLMLHSVGCPQPKAQVFLASWNHASFGSACVHGFIDGNDGTVYQALPWDHRGWHCGSGSKGSGNNTHIGVEMCEPACIRYTSGSGFTCSDLAKARASAVRTYEAAVELFAMLCKKFGLDPLADGVVISHREGHARGIATNHGDPEHLWKGLGLPYTMDGFRKAVKAAMSGKAEGTQASVFLGISDEKAAERIRVLCAEDMKTSGILASVSAAQFILESGYGRTELAQKANNCFGMKCVLSGNSWGGSAWDGTSKYRKKTQEDDGTGKLYTVTADFRKYACVEQSIADHSAYLLGAMNGKKKRYVGLTGEKDYRKAVQIIKDGGYATDSLYVQKICVIIEKYGLTRFDGGKTEKEIWYRVRKNWQDAESQVGAFKVLENAKKSADEHPRFSVFEENGKAVY
;
A
#
# COMPACT_ATOMS: atom_id res chain seq x y z
N MET A 1 -8.60 7.43 -1.73
CA MET A 1 -8.75 8.11 -0.41
C MET A 1 -10.23 8.39 -0.14
N ARG A 2 -10.71 8.14 1.08
CA ARG A 2 -12.04 8.57 1.56
C ARG A 2 -11.91 9.91 2.27
N LEU A 3 -12.64 10.93 1.83
CA LEU A 3 -12.67 12.26 2.45
C LEU A 3 -14.04 12.51 3.07
N VAL A 4 -14.06 12.93 4.34
CA VAL A 4 -15.29 13.21 5.10
C VAL A 4 -15.20 14.62 5.69
N GLU A 5 -16.16 15.48 5.40
CA GLU A 5 -16.27 16.79 6.05
C GLU A 5 -16.72 16.62 7.50
N SER A 6 -15.95 17.16 8.43
CA SER A 6 -16.19 17.10 9.87
C SER A 6 -15.67 18.38 10.55
N PHE A 7 -16.18 19.52 10.11
CA PHE A 7 -15.68 20.81 10.56
C PHE A 7 -15.82 21.02 12.07
N LEU A 8 -14.77 21.56 12.65
CA LEU A 8 -14.70 21.94 14.06
C LEU A 8 -15.45 23.25 14.30
N THR A 9 -16.75 23.24 14.11
CA THR A 9 -17.60 24.44 14.04
C THR A 9 -17.62 25.29 15.33
N LYS A 10 -17.19 24.73 16.45
CA LYS A 10 -17.05 25.43 17.74
C LYS A 10 -15.63 25.88 18.03
N ASN A 11 -14.62 25.44 17.25
CA ASN A 11 -13.23 25.82 17.44
C ASN A 11 -13.03 27.30 17.06
N PRO A 12 -12.22 28.06 17.82
CA PRO A 12 -11.97 29.49 17.54
C PRO A 12 -11.44 29.80 16.15
N CYS A 13 -10.66 28.92 15.53
CA CYS A 13 -10.19 29.10 14.16
C CYS A 13 -11.33 29.05 13.13
N TYR A 14 -12.31 28.18 13.35
CA TYR A 14 -13.50 28.09 12.48
C TYR A 14 -14.39 29.31 12.69
N THR A 15 -14.73 29.64 13.94
CA THR A 15 -15.65 30.74 14.27
C THR A 15 -15.09 32.12 13.90
N ALA A 16 -13.76 32.30 13.95
CA ALA A 16 -13.11 33.53 13.49
C ALA A 16 -13.20 33.73 11.97
N GLY A 17 -13.38 32.67 11.20
CA GLY A 17 -13.57 32.72 9.74
C GLY A 17 -12.45 33.36 8.93
N ARG A 18 -11.25 33.52 9.51
CA ARG A 18 -10.11 34.16 8.83
C ARG A 18 -9.66 33.34 7.64
N LYS A 19 -9.47 33.97 6.50
CA LYS A 19 -9.00 33.34 5.26
C LYS A 19 -7.50 33.49 5.07
N ILE A 20 -6.91 32.55 4.35
CA ILE A 20 -5.52 32.59 3.87
C ILE A 20 -5.46 32.46 2.34
N THR A 21 -4.46 33.07 1.73
CA THR A 21 -4.03 32.68 0.40
C THR A 21 -3.14 31.46 0.55
N VAL A 22 -3.62 30.30 0.08
CA VAL A 22 -2.90 29.04 0.18
C VAL A 22 -1.67 29.08 -0.72
N LYS A 23 -0.48 29.02 -0.12
CA LYS A 23 0.83 29.00 -0.82
C LYS A 23 1.53 27.65 -0.67
N GLY A 24 1.05 26.80 0.23
CA GLY A 24 1.65 25.51 0.48
C GLY A 24 0.85 24.64 1.43
N LEU A 25 1.38 23.45 1.68
CA LEU A 25 0.81 22.41 2.52
C LEU A 25 1.88 21.96 3.53
N MET A 26 1.50 21.78 4.79
CA MET A 26 2.38 21.30 5.85
C MET A 26 1.88 19.98 6.40
N LEU A 27 2.73 18.96 6.33
CA LEU A 27 2.45 17.62 6.83
C LEU A 27 2.94 17.50 8.27
N HIS A 28 2.06 16.99 9.13
CA HIS A 28 2.30 16.74 10.55
C HIS A 28 2.02 15.28 10.91
N SER A 29 2.41 14.90 12.12
CA SER A 29 1.84 13.76 12.84
C SER A 29 1.50 14.17 14.26
N VAL A 30 0.43 13.59 14.82
CA VAL A 30 -0.25 14.07 16.04
C VAL A 30 0.62 14.09 17.32
N GLY A 31 1.81 13.50 17.30
CA GLY A 31 2.75 13.48 18.43
C GLY A 31 2.25 12.70 19.65
N CYS A 32 1.28 11.83 19.48
CA CYS A 32 0.76 10.96 20.52
C CYS A 32 0.23 9.64 19.94
N PRO A 33 0.23 8.53 20.70
CA PRO A 33 -0.16 7.20 20.21
C PRO A 33 -1.69 7.07 20.06
N GLN A 34 -2.27 7.89 19.19
CA GLN A 34 -3.71 7.92 18.95
C GLN A 34 -4.02 7.71 17.45
N PRO A 35 -4.50 6.50 17.05
CA PRO A 35 -4.81 6.20 15.66
C PRO A 35 -6.19 6.72 15.19
N LYS A 36 -7.08 7.11 16.10
CA LYS A 36 -8.46 7.50 15.77
C LYS A 36 -8.58 9.01 15.60
N ALA A 37 -8.84 9.47 14.37
CA ALA A 37 -9.07 10.88 14.06
C ALA A 37 -10.27 11.47 14.83
N GLN A 38 -11.32 10.68 15.05
CA GLN A 38 -12.53 11.13 15.75
C GLN A 38 -12.26 11.60 17.19
N VAL A 39 -11.20 11.09 17.83
CA VAL A 39 -10.82 11.55 19.19
C VAL A 39 -10.41 13.01 19.14
N PHE A 40 -9.63 13.40 18.14
CA PHE A 40 -9.21 14.80 17.94
C PHE A 40 -10.40 15.68 17.52
N LEU A 41 -11.24 15.22 16.61
CA LEU A 41 -12.45 15.94 16.20
C LEU A 41 -13.36 16.24 17.39
N ALA A 42 -13.57 15.28 18.28
CA ALA A 42 -14.38 15.47 19.48
C ALA A 42 -13.73 16.44 20.46
N SER A 43 -12.42 16.27 20.75
CA SER A 43 -11.72 17.07 21.77
C SER A 43 -11.39 18.50 21.32
N TRP A 44 -11.24 18.75 20.02
CA TRP A 44 -10.89 20.08 19.49
C TRP A 44 -12.11 20.93 19.08
N ASN A 45 -13.31 20.35 19.05
CA ASN A 45 -14.53 21.06 18.67
C ASN A 45 -15.19 21.77 19.86
N HIS A 46 -14.43 22.61 20.55
CA HIS A 46 -14.89 23.39 21.70
C HIS A 46 -14.45 24.85 21.57
N ALA A 47 -15.30 25.78 22.03
CA ALA A 47 -15.00 27.22 22.01
C ALA A 47 -13.78 27.60 22.88
N SER A 48 -13.51 26.84 23.93
CA SER A 48 -12.37 27.03 24.82
C SER A 48 -11.07 26.40 24.30
N PHE A 49 -11.13 25.63 23.20
CA PHE A 49 -9.95 24.99 22.61
C PHE A 49 -9.19 25.97 21.71
N GLY A 50 -8.41 26.85 22.33
CA GLY A 50 -7.68 27.91 21.62
C GLY A 50 -6.27 27.55 21.18
N SER A 51 -5.81 26.31 21.43
CA SER A 51 -4.40 25.96 21.32
C SER A 51 -4.01 25.31 20.00
N ALA A 52 -4.96 24.78 19.22
CA ALA A 52 -4.69 24.15 17.93
C ALA A 52 -5.92 24.08 17.01
N CYS A 53 -5.68 24.08 15.72
CA CYS A 53 -6.67 23.79 14.70
C CYS A 53 -5.95 23.42 13.40
N VAL A 54 -6.18 22.21 12.88
CA VAL A 54 -5.67 21.74 11.60
C VAL A 54 -6.79 21.65 10.58
N HIS A 55 -6.43 21.56 9.31
CA HIS A 55 -7.41 21.46 8.23
C HIS A 55 -7.91 20.02 8.03
N GLY A 56 -7.12 19.03 8.42
CA GLY A 56 -7.52 17.63 8.30
C GLY A 56 -6.73 16.70 9.21
N PHE A 57 -7.40 15.60 9.60
CA PHE A 57 -6.80 14.45 10.28
C PHE A 57 -6.91 13.23 9.37
N ILE A 58 -5.86 12.42 9.32
CA ILE A 58 -5.83 11.14 8.61
C ILE A 58 -5.87 10.01 9.63
N ASP A 59 -6.93 9.22 9.63
CA ASP A 59 -7.13 8.12 10.58
C ASP A 59 -6.11 6.99 10.35
N GLY A 60 -5.43 6.58 11.41
CA GLY A 60 -4.42 5.54 11.38
C GLY A 60 -4.96 4.12 11.19
N ASN A 61 -6.26 3.89 11.40
CA ASN A 61 -6.86 2.56 11.30
C ASN A 61 -7.28 2.22 9.85
N ASP A 62 -7.82 3.22 9.11
CA ASP A 62 -8.41 2.98 7.79
C ASP A 62 -7.95 3.97 6.70
N GLY A 63 -7.19 5.02 7.05
CA GLY A 63 -6.74 6.05 6.11
C GLY A 63 -7.82 7.06 5.72
N THR A 64 -8.98 7.05 6.37
CA THR A 64 -10.02 8.06 6.14
C THR A 64 -9.50 9.45 6.52
N VAL A 65 -9.66 10.41 5.62
CA VAL A 65 -9.34 11.81 5.87
C VAL A 65 -10.58 12.52 6.37
N TYR A 66 -10.47 13.17 7.52
CA TYR A 66 -11.51 14.01 8.09
C TYR A 66 -11.11 15.47 7.93
N GLN A 67 -11.82 16.21 7.09
CA GLN A 67 -11.63 17.65 6.93
C GLN A 67 -12.21 18.38 8.12
N ALA A 68 -11.34 18.96 8.93
CA ALA A 68 -11.68 19.61 10.20
C ALA A 68 -11.90 21.13 10.08
N LEU A 69 -11.31 21.76 9.03
CA LEU A 69 -11.43 23.19 8.73
C LEU A 69 -11.54 23.37 7.21
N PRO A 70 -12.31 24.34 6.70
CA PRO A 70 -12.27 24.69 5.27
C PRO A 70 -10.85 25.00 4.82
N TRP A 71 -10.44 24.53 3.63
CA TRP A 71 -9.06 24.54 3.18
C TRP A 71 -8.42 25.93 3.08
N ASP A 72 -9.24 26.96 2.89
CA ASP A 72 -8.81 28.34 2.79
C ASP A 72 -8.90 29.13 4.10
N HIS A 73 -9.26 28.46 5.20
CA HIS A 73 -9.28 29.12 6.51
C HIS A 73 -7.89 29.10 7.15
N ARG A 74 -7.63 30.08 8.01
CA ARG A 74 -6.41 30.11 8.81
C ARG A 74 -6.51 29.12 9.96
N GLY A 75 -5.69 28.08 9.89
CA GLY A 75 -5.53 27.15 11.01
C GLY A 75 -4.59 27.69 12.11
N TRP A 76 -4.34 26.85 13.11
CA TRP A 76 -3.33 27.05 14.14
C TRP A 76 -2.63 25.73 14.40
N HIS A 77 -1.70 25.34 13.51
CA HIS A 77 -1.10 24.01 13.47
C HIS A 77 0.43 23.97 13.59
N CYS A 78 1.10 25.12 13.45
CA CYS A 78 2.56 25.11 13.44
C CYS A 78 3.19 26.20 14.33
N GLY A 79 2.38 26.97 15.07
CA GLY A 79 2.88 28.10 15.85
C GLY A 79 3.51 29.20 14.98
N SER A 80 4.64 29.76 15.45
CA SER A 80 5.38 30.79 14.73
C SER A 80 6.88 30.56 14.89
N GLY A 81 7.67 31.06 13.94
CA GLY A 81 9.13 31.09 13.96
C GLY A 81 9.65 32.52 13.77
N SER A 82 10.96 32.66 13.58
CA SER A 82 11.63 33.95 13.44
C SER A 82 11.24 34.77 12.19
N LYS A 83 10.67 34.10 11.16
CA LYS A 83 10.22 34.68 9.89
C LYS A 83 8.71 34.74 9.72
N GLY A 84 7.95 34.49 10.79
CA GLY A 84 6.50 34.52 10.77
C GLY A 84 5.87 33.18 11.09
N SER A 85 4.71 32.88 10.48
CA SER A 85 3.95 31.65 10.77
C SER A 85 3.41 31.01 9.50
N GLY A 86 3.66 29.73 9.36
CA GLY A 86 3.07 28.87 8.32
C GLY A 86 1.54 28.85 8.35
N ASN A 87 0.92 29.09 9.51
CA ASN A 87 -0.53 29.21 9.65
C ASN A 87 -1.15 30.28 8.73
N ASN A 88 -0.38 31.25 8.26
CA ASN A 88 -0.86 32.31 7.39
C ASN A 88 -0.87 31.92 5.90
N THR A 89 -0.29 30.78 5.52
CA THR A 89 -0.04 30.45 4.11
C THR A 89 -0.17 28.95 3.79
N HIS A 90 -0.11 28.08 4.80
CA HIS A 90 -0.08 26.63 4.61
C HIS A 90 -1.31 25.95 5.20
N ILE A 91 -1.83 24.99 4.47
CA ILE A 91 -2.81 24.02 4.97
C ILE A 91 -2.05 23.01 5.83
N GLY A 92 -2.44 22.83 7.08
CA GLY A 92 -1.86 21.81 7.97
C GLY A 92 -2.70 20.54 8.02
N VAL A 93 -2.06 19.38 7.88
CA VAL A 93 -2.72 18.07 7.94
C VAL A 93 -1.96 17.15 8.89
N GLU A 94 -2.68 16.54 9.81
CA GLU A 94 -2.16 15.61 10.82
C GLU A 94 -2.37 14.15 10.43
N MET A 95 -1.32 13.37 10.43
CA MET A 95 -1.39 11.91 10.40
C MET A 95 -1.57 11.38 11.83
N CYS A 96 -2.61 10.61 12.10
CA CYS A 96 -2.79 9.91 13.36
C CYS A 96 -1.72 8.82 13.51
N GLU A 97 -1.25 8.61 14.75
CA GLU A 97 -0.13 7.72 15.04
C GLU A 97 -0.57 6.38 15.64
N PRO A 98 0.23 5.31 15.48
CA PRO A 98 -0.12 3.97 15.96
C PRO A 98 -0.30 3.93 17.49
N ALA A 99 -1.32 3.23 17.98
CA ALA A 99 -1.55 3.05 19.43
C ALA A 99 -0.48 2.20 20.13
N CYS A 100 0.32 1.43 19.38
CA CYS A 100 1.34 0.53 19.92
C CYS A 100 2.73 1.17 20.05
N ILE A 101 2.87 2.48 19.86
CA ILE A 101 4.07 3.24 20.19
C ILE A 101 3.90 3.90 21.56
N ARG A 102 5.01 4.17 22.23
CA ARG A 102 5.06 4.92 23.48
C ARG A 102 6.24 5.88 23.46
N TYR A 103 5.95 7.17 23.48
CA TYR A 103 6.98 8.21 23.53
C TYR A 103 7.80 8.12 24.82
N THR A 104 9.10 8.39 24.69
CA THR A 104 10.07 8.38 25.80
C THR A 104 10.56 9.80 26.08
N SER A 105 11.55 10.29 25.34
CA SER A 105 12.07 11.65 25.45
C SER A 105 12.16 12.29 24.06
N GLY A 106 11.75 13.56 23.96
CA GLY A 106 11.72 14.27 22.67
C GLY A 106 10.88 13.55 21.63
N SER A 107 11.45 13.27 20.47
CA SER A 107 10.79 12.51 19.37
C SER A 107 11.06 11.00 19.42
N GLY A 108 11.71 10.48 20.47
CA GLY A 108 12.00 9.07 20.64
C GLY A 108 10.80 8.30 21.16
N PHE A 109 10.61 7.05 20.72
CA PHE A 109 9.56 6.17 21.21
C PHE A 109 9.99 4.70 21.18
N THR A 110 9.33 3.88 21.99
CA THR A 110 9.35 2.41 21.91
C THR A 110 8.11 1.92 21.17
N CYS A 111 8.17 0.72 20.62
CA CYS A 111 7.05 0.12 19.88
C CYS A 111 6.85 -1.34 20.31
N SER A 112 5.64 -1.68 20.77
CA SER A 112 5.29 -3.03 21.23
C SER A 112 4.87 -3.96 20.07
N ASP A 113 4.45 -3.41 18.92
CA ASP A 113 4.05 -4.15 17.71
C ASP A 113 4.48 -3.37 16.48
N LEU A 114 5.71 -3.62 16.04
CA LEU A 114 6.32 -2.91 14.92
C LEU A 114 5.57 -3.14 13.61
N ALA A 115 5.03 -4.34 13.41
CA ALA A 115 4.28 -4.69 12.21
C ALA A 115 2.99 -3.86 12.09
N LYS A 116 2.23 -3.78 13.19
CA LYS A 116 1.00 -2.98 13.27
C LYS A 116 1.30 -1.48 13.16
N ALA A 117 2.37 -1.01 13.79
CA ALA A 117 2.78 0.39 13.72
C ALA A 117 3.14 0.79 12.28
N ARG A 118 3.94 -0.03 11.59
CA ARG A 118 4.29 0.21 10.19
C ARG A 118 3.08 0.21 9.27
N ALA A 119 2.16 -0.75 9.44
CA ALA A 119 0.94 -0.80 8.64
C ALA A 119 0.07 0.45 8.81
N SER A 120 -0.01 1.01 10.02
CA SER A 120 -0.72 2.27 10.30
C SER A 120 -0.03 3.46 9.64
N ALA A 121 1.29 3.58 9.80
CA ALA A 121 2.08 4.69 9.23
C ALA A 121 2.10 4.67 7.68
N VAL A 122 2.16 3.48 7.05
CA VAL A 122 2.03 3.32 5.59
C VAL A 122 0.67 3.83 5.12
N ARG A 123 -0.40 3.45 5.80
CA ARG A 123 -1.77 3.84 5.44
C ARG A 123 -1.99 5.34 5.53
N THR A 124 -1.49 5.98 6.59
CA THR A 124 -1.61 7.44 6.72
C THR A 124 -0.74 8.18 5.70
N TYR A 125 0.44 7.65 5.37
CA TYR A 125 1.30 8.19 4.32
C TYR A 125 0.62 8.14 2.94
N GLU A 126 0.06 6.99 2.54
CA GLU A 126 -0.63 6.84 1.26
C GLU A 126 -1.83 7.80 1.14
N ALA A 127 -2.65 7.89 2.19
CA ALA A 127 -3.77 8.83 2.23
C ALA A 127 -3.31 10.29 2.20
N ALA A 128 -2.19 10.64 2.84
CA ALA A 128 -1.59 11.97 2.78
C ALA A 128 -1.12 12.32 1.36
N VAL A 129 -0.49 11.38 0.64
CA VAL A 129 -0.08 11.57 -0.77
C VAL A 129 -1.29 11.92 -1.64
N GLU A 130 -2.38 11.15 -1.54
CA GLU A 130 -3.59 11.40 -2.33
C GLU A 130 -4.25 12.75 -1.97
N LEU A 131 -4.33 13.07 -0.68
CA LEU A 131 -4.89 14.34 -0.21
C LEU A 131 -4.07 15.53 -0.71
N PHE A 132 -2.74 15.48 -0.57
CA PHE A 132 -1.84 16.54 -0.99
C PHE A 132 -1.85 16.71 -2.50
N ALA A 133 -1.96 15.64 -3.28
CA ALA A 133 -2.14 15.71 -4.74
C ALA A 133 -3.45 16.42 -5.12
N MET A 134 -4.54 16.11 -4.43
CA MET A 134 -5.83 16.78 -4.61
C MET A 134 -5.73 18.28 -4.28
N LEU A 135 -5.12 18.62 -3.15
CA LEU A 135 -4.97 20.01 -2.71
C LEU A 135 -4.03 20.80 -3.62
N CYS A 136 -2.91 20.21 -4.04
CA CYS A 136 -2.02 20.85 -5.03
C CYS A 136 -2.74 21.15 -6.34
N LYS A 137 -3.56 20.23 -6.86
CA LYS A 137 -4.41 20.50 -8.04
C LYS A 137 -5.40 21.63 -7.77
N LYS A 138 -6.10 21.56 -6.63
CA LYS A 138 -7.13 22.56 -6.27
C LYS A 138 -6.57 23.99 -6.18
N PHE A 139 -5.36 24.15 -5.67
CA PHE A 139 -4.75 25.47 -5.44
C PHE A 139 -3.65 25.82 -6.45
N GLY A 140 -3.46 25.03 -7.50
CA GLY A 140 -2.44 25.28 -8.53
C GLY A 140 -1.00 25.24 -8.03
N LEU A 141 -0.70 24.38 -7.05
CA LEU A 141 0.60 24.28 -6.40
C LEU A 141 1.48 23.24 -7.07
N ASP A 142 2.77 23.52 -7.24
CA ASP A 142 3.76 22.50 -7.60
C ASP A 142 4.40 21.91 -6.33
N PRO A 143 4.15 20.63 -6.00
CA PRO A 143 4.69 20.01 -4.79
C PRO A 143 6.21 19.91 -4.76
N LEU A 144 6.90 20.05 -5.91
CA LEU A 144 8.35 20.04 -6.00
C LEU A 144 8.97 21.44 -5.84
N ALA A 145 8.17 22.49 -5.90
CA ALA A 145 8.65 23.84 -5.70
C ALA A 145 9.04 24.06 -4.23
N ASP A 146 10.12 24.84 -4.03
CA ASP A 146 10.66 25.09 -2.70
C ASP A 146 9.63 25.73 -1.77
N GLY A 147 9.48 25.19 -0.57
CA GLY A 147 8.58 25.70 0.48
C GLY A 147 7.08 25.40 0.23
N VAL A 148 6.69 24.71 -0.83
CA VAL A 148 5.29 24.42 -1.14
C VAL A 148 4.76 23.21 -0.36
N VAL A 149 5.40 22.08 -0.41
CA VAL A 149 5.07 20.92 0.42
C VAL A 149 6.19 20.68 1.41
N ILE A 150 5.92 20.91 2.66
CA ILE A 150 6.91 20.85 3.75
C ILE A 150 6.40 20.03 4.93
N SER A 151 7.30 19.55 5.78
CA SER A 151 6.98 19.02 7.10
C SER A 151 6.99 20.13 8.16
N HIS A 152 6.49 19.85 9.38
CA HIS A 152 6.64 20.76 10.50
C HIS A 152 8.12 21.05 10.78
N ARG A 153 8.95 20.01 10.77
CA ARG A 153 10.41 20.15 10.93
C ARG A 153 11.03 21.07 9.89
N GLU A 154 10.66 20.94 8.62
CA GLU A 154 11.14 21.83 7.56
C GLU A 154 10.60 23.25 7.71
N GLY A 155 9.36 23.40 8.21
CA GLY A 155 8.78 24.70 8.58
C GLY A 155 9.57 25.41 9.67
N HIS A 156 10.04 24.69 10.69
CA HIS A 156 10.94 25.21 11.71
C HIS A 156 12.28 25.67 11.11
N ALA A 157 12.91 24.83 10.29
CA ALA A 157 14.17 25.19 9.63
C ALA A 157 14.03 26.43 8.73
N ARG A 158 12.84 26.70 8.20
CA ARG A 158 12.50 27.89 7.41
C ARG A 158 12.15 29.11 8.27
N GLY A 159 12.02 28.94 9.58
CA GLY A 159 11.64 30.01 10.52
C GLY A 159 10.17 30.39 10.51
N ILE A 160 9.28 29.50 10.09
CA ILE A 160 7.82 29.72 10.03
C ILE A 160 7.01 28.77 10.92
N ALA A 161 7.67 27.95 11.72
CA ALA A 161 7.04 27.03 12.66
C ALA A 161 7.86 26.86 13.94
N THR A 162 7.25 26.35 15.00
CA THR A 162 7.92 25.92 16.23
C THR A 162 8.79 24.68 15.97
N ASN A 163 9.69 24.37 16.92
CA ASN A 163 10.61 23.23 16.78
C ASN A 163 9.94 21.91 17.10
N HIS A 164 9.56 21.18 16.05
CA HIS A 164 9.03 19.83 16.15
C HIS A 164 9.69 18.92 15.10
N GLY A 165 9.74 17.61 15.35
CA GLY A 165 10.42 16.62 14.49
C GLY A 165 9.50 15.86 13.54
N ASP A 166 8.22 16.20 13.53
CA ASP A 166 7.18 15.50 12.80
C ASP A 166 7.11 15.87 11.29
N PRO A 167 6.71 14.93 10.45
CA PRO A 167 6.42 13.52 10.73
C PRO A 167 7.63 12.60 10.60
N GLU A 168 8.80 13.10 10.22
CA GLU A 168 9.98 12.29 9.87
C GLU A 168 10.48 11.42 11.03
N HIS A 169 10.30 11.88 12.28
CA HIS A 169 10.67 11.10 13.45
C HIS A 169 9.91 9.77 13.52
N LEU A 170 8.61 9.76 13.17
CA LEU A 170 7.79 8.56 13.16
C LEU A 170 8.29 7.56 12.12
N TRP A 171 8.52 8.00 10.90
CA TRP A 171 8.99 7.14 9.81
C TRP A 171 10.36 6.53 10.12
N LYS A 172 11.29 7.37 10.60
CA LYS A 172 12.64 6.94 10.99
C LYS A 172 12.59 5.94 12.15
N GLY A 173 11.81 6.24 13.19
CA GLY A 173 11.67 5.38 14.37
C GLY A 173 11.04 4.02 14.05
N LEU A 174 10.17 3.94 13.05
CA LEU A 174 9.59 2.69 12.55
C LEU A 174 10.47 1.98 11.51
N GLY A 175 11.60 2.55 11.11
CA GLY A 175 12.48 2.00 10.06
C GLY A 175 11.79 1.95 8.69
N LEU A 176 10.93 2.95 8.39
CA LEU A 176 10.31 3.11 7.07
C LEU A 176 11.22 3.96 6.17
N PRO A 177 11.26 3.70 4.86
CA PRO A 177 12.15 4.39 3.91
C PRO A 177 11.60 5.75 3.46
N TYR A 178 10.65 6.34 4.20
CA TYR A 178 9.99 7.58 3.82
C TYR A 178 10.84 8.80 4.14
N THR A 179 10.83 9.76 3.22
CA THR A 179 11.46 11.08 3.33
C THR A 179 10.52 12.13 2.77
N MET A 180 10.70 13.40 3.13
CA MET A 180 9.92 14.48 2.55
C MET A 180 10.18 14.66 1.05
N ASP A 181 11.40 14.40 0.56
CA ASP A 181 11.68 14.39 -0.89
C ASP A 181 10.92 13.29 -1.61
N GLY A 182 10.89 12.08 -1.03
CA GLY A 182 10.07 10.98 -1.52
C GLY A 182 8.58 11.34 -1.52
N PHE A 183 8.09 11.95 -0.43
CA PHE A 183 6.70 12.38 -0.31
C PHE A 183 6.32 13.41 -1.39
N ARG A 184 7.13 14.44 -1.61
CA ARG A 184 6.91 15.45 -2.68
C ARG A 184 6.83 14.83 -4.08
N LYS A 185 7.73 13.90 -4.39
CA LYS A 185 7.71 13.14 -5.65
C LYS A 185 6.45 12.28 -5.78
N ALA A 186 6.03 11.62 -4.69
CA ALA A 186 4.80 10.85 -4.61
C ALA A 186 3.57 11.71 -4.91
N VAL A 187 3.46 12.86 -4.28
CA VAL A 187 2.40 13.84 -4.52
C VAL A 187 2.39 14.30 -5.99
N LYS A 188 3.55 14.60 -6.57
CA LYS A 188 3.66 15.02 -7.98
C LYS A 188 3.18 13.94 -8.94
N ALA A 189 3.58 12.69 -8.69
CA ALA A 189 3.15 11.54 -9.47
C ALA A 189 1.63 11.34 -9.40
N ALA A 190 1.05 11.41 -8.19
CA ALA A 190 -0.38 11.32 -7.97
C ALA A 190 -1.16 12.46 -8.66
N MET A 191 -0.60 13.67 -8.77
CA MET A 191 -1.19 14.77 -9.53
C MET A 191 -1.27 14.49 -11.02
N SER A 192 -0.30 13.81 -11.59
CA SER A 192 -0.29 13.53 -13.04
C SER A 192 -1.25 12.40 -13.44
N GLY A 193 -1.99 11.82 -12.49
CA GLY A 193 -2.87 10.67 -12.73
C GLY A 193 -2.10 9.36 -12.97
N LYS A 194 -0.75 9.42 -13.00
CA LYS A 194 0.10 8.27 -12.79
C LYS A 194 0.16 8.08 -11.27
N ALA A 195 -0.69 7.19 -10.74
CA ALA A 195 -0.52 6.70 -9.39
C ALA A 195 0.97 6.36 -9.23
N GLU A 196 1.64 6.86 -8.17
CA GLU A 196 2.85 6.15 -7.75
C GLU A 196 2.41 4.72 -7.51
N GLY A 197 3.02 3.80 -8.24
CA GLY A 197 2.66 2.42 -8.12
C GLY A 197 2.99 1.94 -6.70
N THR A 198 2.38 0.87 -6.33
CA THR A 198 2.50 0.23 -5.01
C THR A 198 3.97 0.02 -4.64
N GLN A 199 4.37 0.49 -3.47
CA GLN A 199 5.68 0.18 -2.92
C GLN A 199 5.62 -1.15 -2.18
N ALA A 200 6.67 -1.97 -2.26
CA ALA A 200 6.69 -3.27 -1.57
C ALA A 200 6.57 -3.15 -0.04
N SER A 201 6.83 -1.96 0.53
CA SER A 201 6.64 -1.68 1.96
C SER A 201 5.19 -1.89 2.44
N VAL A 202 4.19 -1.81 1.56
CA VAL A 202 2.77 -2.06 1.92
C VAL A 202 2.50 -3.50 2.35
N PHE A 203 3.41 -4.44 2.03
CA PHE A 203 3.29 -5.83 2.44
C PHE A 203 3.90 -6.13 3.81
N LEU A 204 4.59 -5.15 4.42
CA LEU A 204 5.12 -5.28 5.77
C LEU A 204 4.00 -5.14 6.81
N GLY A 205 4.06 -5.98 7.85
CA GLY A 205 3.17 -5.86 9.00
C GLY A 205 1.70 -6.23 8.75
N ILE A 206 1.39 -6.88 7.64
CA ILE A 206 0.07 -7.46 7.39
C ILE A 206 0.17 -8.99 7.35
N SER A 207 -0.95 -9.70 7.57
CA SER A 207 -0.99 -11.16 7.47
C SER A 207 -0.74 -11.64 6.03
N ASP A 208 -0.35 -12.92 5.88
CA ASP A 208 -0.13 -13.54 4.57
C ASP A 208 -1.38 -13.49 3.68
N GLU A 209 -2.57 -13.68 4.28
CA GLU A 209 -3.85 -13.61 3.57
C GLU A 209 -4.10 -12.21 3.00
N LYS A 210 -3.85 -11.16 3.80
CA LYS A 210 -3.97 -9.77 3.36
C LYS A 210 -2.95 -9.41 2.30
N ALA A 211 -1.71 -9.92 2.42
CA ALA A 211 -0.69 -9.72 1.42
C ALA A 211 -1.05 -10.43 0.11
N ALA A 212 -1.47 -11.70 0.17
CA ALA A 212 -1.92 -12.45 -1.00
C ALA A 212 -3.10 -11.78 -1.71
N GLU A 213 -4.06 -11.22 -0.96
CA GLU A 213 -5.20 -10.47 -1.50
C GLU A 213 -4.74 -9.22 -2.27
N ARG A 214 -3.82 -8.41 -1.69
CA ARG A 214 -3.27 -7.23 -2.38
C ARG A 214 -2.49 -7.60 -3.63
N ILE A 215 -1.62 -8.62 -3.55
CA ILE A 215 -0.82 -9.10 -4.67
C ILE A 215 -1.73 -9.56 -5.81
N ARG A 216 -2.78 -10.32 -5.49
CA ARG A 216 -3.76 -10.78 -6.46
C ARG A 216 -4.43 -9.65 -7.23
N VAL A 217 -4.82 -8.57 -6.54
CA VAL A 217 -5.43 -7.39 -7.18
C VAL A 217 -4.46 -6.75 -8.19
N LEU A 218 -3.19 -6.58 -7.82
CA LEU A 218 -2.17 -6.02 -8.71
C LEU A 218 -1.93 -6.91 -9.95
N CYS A 219 -1.86 -8.22 -9.75
CA CYS A 219 -1.70 -9.17 -10.85
C CYS A 219 -2.95 -9.27 -11.75
N ALA A 220 -4.15 -9.05 -11.19
CA ALA A 220 -5.38 -9.00 -11.98
C ALA A 220 -5.43 -7.78 -12.91
N GLU A 221 -4.85 -6.67 -12.49
CA GLU A 221 -4.72 -5.49 -13.36
C GLU A 221 -3.73 -5.75 -14.51
N ASP A 222 -2.57 -6.35 -14.23
CA ASP A 222 -1.60 -6.76 -15.25
C ASP A 222 -2.18 -7.76 -16.25
N MET A 223 -2.97 -8.74 -15.78
CA MET A 223 -3.60 -9.74 -16.63
C MET A 223 -4.45 -9.14 -17.75
N LYS A 224 -5.07 -7.99 -17.54
CA LYS A 224 -5.87 -7.30 -18.57
C LYS A 224 -5.03 -6.93 -19.80
N THR A 225 -3.75 -6.70 -19.61
CA THR A 225 -2.79 -6.33 -20.65
C THR A 225 -1.95 -7.51 -21.11
N SER A 226 -1.44 -8.31 -20.16
CA SER A 226 -0.53 -9.41 -20.46
C SER A 226 -1.26 -10.67 -20.95
N GLY A 227 -2.50 -10.89 -20.53
CA GLY A 227 -3.25 -12.11 -20.77
C GLY A 227 -2.71 -13.33 -20.01
N ILE A 228 -1.80 -13.14 -19.05
CA ILE A 228 -1.30 -14.18 -18.15
C ILE A 228 -2.24 -14.22 -16.93
N LEU A 229 -2.63 -15.43 -16.50
CA LEU A 229 -3.54 -15.61 -15.37
C LEU A 229 -3.04 -14.91 -14.12
N ALA A 230 -3.90 -14.09 -13.51
CA ALA A 230 -3.59 -13.34 -12.28
C ALA A 230 -3.18 -14.28 -11.14
N SER A 231 -3.81 -15.44 -11.02
CA SER A 231 -3.48 -16.47 -10.03
C SER A 231 -2.05 -16.95 -10.15
N VAL A 232 -1.58 -17.17 -11.38
CA VAL A 232 -0.23 -17.66 -11.67
C VAL A 232 0.81 -16.61 -11.31
N SER A 233 0.65 -15.37 -11.80
CA SER A 233 1.55 -14.25 -11.49
C SER A 233 1.59 -13.95 -10.00
N ALA A 234 0.44 -13.99 -9.32
CA ALA A 234 0.37 -13.76 -7.87
C ALA A 234 1.08 -14.86 -7.06
N ALA A 235 0.92 -16.12 -7.45
CA ALA A 235 1.58 -17.23 -6.77
C ALA A 235 3.10 -17.21 -6.98
N GLN A 236 3.57 -16.87 -8.18
CA GLN A 236 5.00 -16.65 -8.45
C GLN A 236 5.54 -15.48 -7.60
N PHE A 237 4.83 -14.36 -7.57
CA PHE A 237 5.17 -13.22 -6.72
C PHE A 237 5.34 -13.64 -5.25
N ILE A 238 4.37 -14.38 -4.70
CA ILE A 238 4.40 -14.86 -3.31
C ILE A 238 5.61 -15.76 -3.08
N LEU A 239 5.84 -16.72 -3.97
CA LEU A 239 6.94 -17.69 -3.84
C LEU A 239 8.31 -17.00 -3.90
N GLU A 240 8.53 -16.12 -4.90
CA GLU A 240 9.82 -15.51 -5.18
C GLU A 240 10.20 -14.38 -4.19
N SER A 241 9.21 -13.67 -3.66
CA SER A 241 9.45 -12.50 -2.83
C SER A 241 9.05 -12.67 -1.35
N GLY A 242 8.56 -13.85 -0.94
CA GLY A 242 8.01 -14.02 0.41
C GLY A 242 6.93 -12.98 0.70
N TYR A 243 5.92 -12.90 -0.15
CA TYR A 243 4.83 -11.91 -0.08
C TYR A 243 5.32 -10.45 -0.21
N GLY A 244 6.35 -10.20 -1.00
CA GLY A 244 6.92 -8.86 -1.17
C GLY A 244 7.81 -8.41 0.00
N ARG A 245 8.20 -9.31 0.90
CA ARG A 245 8.92 -8.96 2.14
C ARG A 245 10.42 -9.20 2.08
N THR A 246 10.93 -9.87 1.03
CA THR A 246 12.38 -10.06 0.87
C THR A 246 13.10 -8.72 0.76
N GLU A 247 14.37 -8.69 1.11
CA GLU A 247 15.21 -7.49 0.98
C GLU A 247 15.16 -6.90 -0.42
N LEU A 248 15.20 -7.75 -1.46
CA LEU A 248 15.16 -7.32 -2.86
C LEU A 248 13.82 -6.65 -3.20
N ALA A 249 12.70 -7.20 -2.75
CA ALA A 249 11.40 -6.57 -2.91
C ALA A 249 11.35 -5.21 -2.20
N GLN A 250 11.82 -5.14 -0.95
CA GLN A 250 11.76 -3.92 -0.13
C GLN A 250 12.69 -2.79 -0.60
N LYS A 251 13.85 -3.11 -1.15
CA LYS A 251 14.86 -2.11 -1.58
C LYS A 251 14.77 -1.75 -3.05
N ALA A 252 14.17 -2.61 -3.86
CA ALA A 252 14.15 -2.48 -5.30
C ALA A 252 12.76 -2.65 -5.95
N ASN A 253 11.69 -2.90 -5.20
CA ASN A 253 10.37 -3.31 -5.69
C ASN A 253 10.46 -4.51 -6.66
N ASN A 254 11.51 -5.32 -6.57
CA ASN A 254 11.76 -6.46 -7.44
C ASN A 254 11.21 -7.73 -6.78
N CYS A 255 10.05 -8.14 -7.23
CA CYS A 255 9.28 -9.20 -6.59
C CYS A 255 9.45 -10.57 -7.27
N PHE A 256 10.23 -10.65 -8.35
CA PHE A 256 10.47 -11.89 -9.11
C PHE A 256 11.95 -12.22 -9.28
N GLY A 257 12.83 -11.52 -8.57
CA GLY A 257 14.27 -11.80 -8.66
C GLY A 257 14.90 -11.45 -10.01
N MET A 258 14.32 -10.53 -10.78
CA MET A 258 14.79 -10.17 -12.12
C MET A 258 16.19 -9.55 -12.09
N LYS A 259 17.17 -10.21 -12.69
CA LYS A 259 18.54 -9.68 -12.84
C LYS A 259 18.60 -8.64 -13.97
N CYS A 260 19.55 -7.71 -13.90
CA CYS A 260 19.77 -6.72 -14.98
C CYS A 260 20.15 -7.38 -16.30
N VAL A 261 20.99 -8.41 -16.23
CA VAL A 261 21.40 -9.20 -17.39
C VAL A 261 20.85 -10.62 -17.22
N LEU A 262 20.04 -11.04 -18.18
CA LEU A 262 19.54 -12.39 -18.29
C LEU A 262 20.19 -13.01 -19.51
N SER A 263 21.08 -13.99 -19.30
CA SER A 263 21.85 -14.64 -20.36
C SER A 263 20.94 -15.21 -21.45
N GLY A 264 21.22 -14.87 -22.70
CA GLY A 264 20.49 -15.37 -23.87
C GLY A 264 19.08 -14.84 -24.08
N ASN A 265 18.65 -13.85 -23.30
CA ASN A 265 17.29 -13.30 -23.40
C ASN A 265 17.29 -11.79 -23.56
N SER A 266 16.63 -11.34 -24.62
CA SER A 266 16.20 -9.97 -24.81
C SER A 266 14.72 -9.99 -25.18
N TRP A 267 13.95 -9.06 -24.65
CA TRP A 267 12.52 -8.94 -24.97
C TRP A 267 12.11 -7.47 -25.06
N GLY A 268 11.12 -7.19 -25.89
CA GLY A 268 10.47 -5.89 -25.97
C GLY A 268 9.42 -5.72 -24.89
N GLY A 269 9.06 -4.47 -24.58
CA GLY A 269 7.99 -4.14 -23.64
C GLY A 269 8.39 -4.21 -22.16
N SER A 270 9.70 -4.27 -21.84
CA SER A 270 10.19 -4.20 -20.48
C SER A 270 9.74 -2.89 -19.80
N ALA A 271 9.19 -3.01 -18.58
CA ALA A 271 8.83 -1.87 -17.74
C ALA A 271 10.02 -1.33 -16.91
N TRP A 272 11.18 -1.98 -16.99
CA TRP A 272 12.40 -1.50 -16.35
C TRP A 272 13.02 -0.35 -17.16
N ASP A 273 13.57 0.65 -16.47
CA ASP A 273 14.19 1.83 -17.10
C ASP A 273 15.55 1.57 -17.78
N GLY A 274 16.06 0.34 -17.71
CA GLY A 274 17.33 -0.08 -18.30
C GLY A 274 18.58 0.28 -17.47
N THR A 275 18.44 1.05 -16.41
CA THR A 275 19.58 1.61 -15.66
C THR A 275 19.53 1.41 -14.16
N SER A 276 18.35 1.57 -13.54
CA SER A 276 18.17 1.46 -12.09
C SER A 276 18.41 0.04 -11.60
N LYS A 277 19.35 -0.12 -10.67
CA LYS A 277 19.77 -1.43 -10.18
C LYS A 277 20.00 -1.48 -8.68
N TYR A 278 19.87 -2.68 -8.14
CA TYR A 278 20.20 -3.02 -6.77
C TYR A 278 21.22 -4.15 -6.75
N ARG A 279 22.40 -3.88 -6.19
CA ARG A 279 23.49 -4.87 -6.10
C ARG A 279 23.36 -5.68 -4.82
N LYS A 280 23.34 -7.01 -4.96
CA LYS A 280 23.18 -7.94 -3.85
C LYS A 280 24.04 -9.17 -4.01
N LYS A 281 24.53 -9.72 -2.88
CA LYS A 281 25.08 -11.07 -2.83
C LYS A 281 23.95 -12.09 -2.91
N THR A 282 24.07 -13.06 -3.79
CA THR A 282 23.11 -14.16 -3.95
C THR A 282 23.86 -15.48 -4.03
N GLN A 283 23.18 -16.57 -3.71
CA GLN A 283 23.72 -17.91 -3.90
C GLN A 283 23.24 -18.46 -5.24
N GLU A 284 24.11 -19.07 -5.98
CA GLU A 284 23.82 -19.76 -7.22
C GLU A 284 24.28 -21.20 -7.12
N ASP A 285 23.56 -22.10 -7.80
CA ASP A 285 23.93 -23.52 -7.92
C ASP A 285 24.78 -23.68 -9.16
N ASP A 286 25.90 -24.44 -9.07
CA ASP A 286 26.78 -24.74 -10.20
C ASP A 286 26.23 -25.86 -11.10
N GLY A 287 25.00 -26.31 -10.89
CA GLY A 287 24.34 -27.40 -11.60
C GLY A 287 24.63 -28.79 -11.00
N THR A 288 25.46 -28.86 -9.96
CA THR A 288 25.77 -30.10 -9.23
C THR A 288 25.13 -30.14 -7.84
N GLY A 289 24.37 -29.09 -7.46
CA GLY A 289 23.83 -28.89 -6.13
C GLY A 289 24.77 -28.16 -5.18
N LYS A 290 25.95 -27.73 -5.62
CA LYS A 290 26.88 -26.95 -4.83
C LYS A 290 26.61 -25.46 -4.99
N LEU A 291 26.28 -24.82 -3.85
CA LEU A 291 26.00 -23.40 -3.81
C LEU A 291 27.30 -22.58 -3.71
N TYR A 292 27.38 -21.50 -4.47
CA TYR A 292 28.43 -20.50 -4.38
C TYR A 292 27.85 -19.09 -4.35
N THR A 293 28.54 -18.18 -3.65
CA THR A 293 28.08 -16.80 -3.50
C THR A 293 28.61 -15.93 -4.63
N VAL A 294 27.70 -15.27 -5.34
CA VAL A 294 28.02 -14.26 -6.37
C VAL A 294 27.42 -12.92 -6.00
N THR A 295 28.02 -11.85 -6.51
CA THR A 295 27.42 -10.52 -6.47
C THR A 295 26.72 -10.26 -7.80
N ALA A 296 25.42 -10.03 -7.78
CA ALA A 296 24.62 -9.78 -8.96
C ALA A 296 23.91 -8.42 -8.89
N ASP A 297 23.73 -7.80 -10.05
CA ASP A 297 22.91 -6.60 -10.21
C ASP A 297 21.49 -7.02 -10.60
N PHE A 298 20.54 -6.65 -9.77
CA PHE A 298 19.11 -6.88 -9.97
C PHE A 298 18.43 -5.60 -10.44
N ARG A 299 17.40 -5.72 -11.26
CA ARG A 299 16.56 -4.60 -11.69
C ARG A 299 15.91 -3.93 -10.49
N LYS A 300 15.91 -2.60 -10.49
CA LYS A 300 15.19 -1.80 -9.51
C LYS A 300 14.05 -1.09 -10.22
N TYR A 301 12.85 -1.25 -9.69
CA TYR A 301 11.63 -0.67 -10.24
C TYR A 301 11.15 0.49 -9.37
N ALA A 302 10.46 1.45 -9.98
CA ALA A 302 9.83 2.55 -9.26
C ALA A 302 8.66 2.05 -8.40
N CYS A 303 7.99 0.97 -8.81
CA CYS A 303 6.85 0.39 -8.11
C CYS A 303 6.71 -1.12 -8.39
N VAL A 304 5.87 -1.79 -7.61
CA VAL A 304 5.58 -3.23 -7.72
C VAL A 304 4.89 -3.57 -9.05
N GLU A 305 4.02 -2.71 -9.54
CA GLU A 305 3.34 -2.88 -10.82
C GLU A 305 4.33 -2.97 -11.99
N GLN A 306 5.41 -2.16 -11.96
CA GLN A 306 6.48 -2.27 -12.96
C GLN A 306 7.21 -3.61 -12.87
N SER A 307 7.43 -4.13 -11.65
CA SER A 307 8.02 -5.46 -11.47
C SER A 307 7.12 -6.57 -12.02
N ILE A 308 5.80 -6.47 -11.81
CA ILE A 308 4.82 -7.41 -12.36
C ILE A 308 4.80 -7.31 -13.90
N ALA A 309 4.70 -6.11 -14.43
CA ALA A 309 4.65 -5.88 -15.88
C ALA A 309 5.94 -6.33 -16.59
N ASP A 310 7.11 -6.11 -16.00
CA ASP A 310 8.38 -6.56 -16.57
C ASP A 310 8.52 -8.09 -16.52
N HIS A 311 8.07 -8.73 -15.46
CA HIS A 311 7.99 -10.18 -15.37
C HIS A 311 7.06 -10.76 -16.44
N SER A 312 5.88 -10.17 -16.63
CA SER A 312 4.95 -10.58 -17.68
C SER A 312 5.56 -10.37 -19.08
N ALA A 313 6.23 -9.24 -19.33
CA ALA A 313 6.94 -8.99 -20.57
C ALA A 313 8.04 -10.03 -20.84
N TYR A 314 8.76 -10.43 -19.79
CA TYR A 314 9.73 -11.53 -19.88
C TYR A 314 9.06 -12.84 -20.29
N LEU A 315 8.00 -13.27 -19.64
CA LEU A 315 7.30 -14.50 -19.95
C LEU A 315 6.74 -14.49 -21.39
N LEU A 316 6.29 -13.35 -21.87
CA LEU A 316 5.74 -13.19 -23.22
C LEU A 316 6.81 -13.07 -24.32
N GLY A 317 7.99 -12.57 -23.96
CA GLY A 317 9.05 -12.19 -24.91
C GLY A 317 10.26 -13.10 -24.92
N ALA A 318 10.52 -13.87 -23.87
CA ALA A 318 11.72 -14.70 -23.76
C ALA A 318 11.78 -15.78 -24.86
N MET A 319 12.99 -15.94 -25.40
CA MET A 319 13.26 -16.84 -26.52
C MET A 319 14.15 -18.01 -26.12
N ASN A 320 13.94 -19.15 -26.76
CA ASN A 320 14.88 -20.27 -26.81
C ASN A 320 15.27 -20.49 -28.27
N GLY A 321 16.44 -19.99 -28.66
CA GLY A 321 16.81 -19.86 -30.06
C GLY A 321 15.84 -18.97 -30.84
N LYS A 322 15.18 -19.49 -31.86
CA LYS A 322 14.21 -18.75 -32.70
C LYS A 322 12.75 -18.92 -32.21
N LYS A 323 12.48 -19.70 -31.17
CA LYS A 323 11.13 -19.98 -30.66
C LYS A 323 10.87 -19.26 -29.35
N LYS A 324 9.63 -18.81 -29.14
CA LYS A 324 9.20 -18.30 -27.83
C LYS A 324 9.30 -19.40 -26.78
N ARG A 325 9.76 -19.04 -25.59
CA ARG A 325 10.03 -19.97 -24.48
C ARG A 325 8.76 -20.55 -23.87
N TYR A 326 7.75 -19.72 -23.74
CA TYR A 326 6.51 -20.03 -23.02
C TYR A 326 5.31 -19.98 -23.98
N VAL A 327 5.41 -20.75 -25.08
CA VAL A 327 4.35 -20.84 -26.09
C VAL A 327 3.07 -21.38 -25.46
N GLY A 328 1.93 -20.73 -25.73
CA GLY A 328 0.61 -21.14 -25.22
C GLY A 328 0.28 -20.56 -23.83
N LEU A 329 1.18 -19.78 -23.22
CA LEU A 329 0.89 -19.18 -21.91
C LEU A 329 -0.19 -18.09 -22.00
N THR A 330 -0.15 -17.26 -23.05
CA THR A 330 -1.14 -16.19 -23.26
C THR A 330 -2.50 -16.79 -23.59
N GLY A 331 -3.51 -16.43 -22.80
CA GLY A 331 -4.89 -16.88 -23.00
C GLY A 331 -5.17 -18.29 -22.47
N GLU A 332 -4.20 -19.01 -21.88
CA GLU A 332 -4.44 -20.23 -21.13
C GLU A 332 -5.38 -19.91 -19.94
N LYS A 333 -6.41 -20.76 -19.73
CA LYS A 333 -7.41 -20.55 -18.68
C LYS A 333 -7.27 -21.53 -17.51
N ASP A 334 -6.51 -22.58 -17.70
CA ASP A 334 -6.17 -23.55 -16.66
C ASP A 334 -4.83 -23.19 -16.02
N TYR A 335 -4.86 -22.74 -14.77
CA TYR A 335 -3.64 -22.33 -14.08
C TYR A 335 -2.60 -23.46 -13.96
N ARG A 336 -3.04 -24.74 -13.85
CA ARG A 336 -2.11 -25.87 -13.78
C ARG A 336 -1.33 -26.03 -15.08
N LYS A 337 -2.03 -25.90 -16.22
CA LYS A 337 -1.39 -25.91 -17.55
C LYS A 337 -0.47 -24.70 -17.73
N ALA A 338 -0.92 -23.49 -17.31
CA ALA A 338 -0.11 -22.29 -17.39
C ALA A 338 1.20 -22.44 -16.59
N VAL A 339 1.14 -22.93 -15.36
CA VAL A 339 2.32 -23.19 -14.53
C VAL A 339 3.23 -24.27 -15.13
N GLN A 340 2.65 -25.31 -15.74
CA GLN A 340 3.41 -26.35 -16.43
C GLN A 340 4.18 -25.77 -17.64
N ILE A 341 3.53 -24.93 -18.45
CA ILE A 341 4.19 -24.22 -19.58
C ILE A 341 5.38 -23.39 -19.07
N ILE A 342 5.24 -22.69 -17.96
CA ILE A 342 6.33 -21.89 -17.36
C ILE A 342 7.47 -22.80 -16.90
N LYS A 343 7.16 -23.93 -16.26
CA LYS A 343 8.17 -24.91 -15.82
C LYS A 343 8.90 -25.53 -17.02
N ASP A 344 8.19 -26.01 -18.04
CA ASP A 344 8.74 -26.64 -19.23
C ASP A 344 9.59 -25.67 -20.06
N GLY A 345 9.24 -24.38 -20.03
CA GLY A 345 10.04 -23.31 -20.60
C GLY A 345 11.34 -23.03 -19.83
N GLY A 346 11.60 -23.70 -18.71
CA GLY A 346 12.83 -23.59 -17.93
C GLY A 346 12.90 -22.36 -17.03
N TYR A 347 11.75 -21.88 -16.51
CA TYR A 347 11.72 -20.78 -15.56
C TYR A 347 12.41 -21.14 -14.25
N ALA A 348 12.17 -22.36 -13.75
CA ALA A 348 12.74 -22.85 -12.51
C ALA A 348 13.33 -24.27 -12.70
N THR A 349 14.44 -24.56 -12.02
CA THR A 349 15.06 -25.90 -11.99
C THR A 349 14.38 -26.84 -10.98
N ASP A 350 13.74 -26.28 -9.95
CA ASP A 350 13.09 -27.05 -8.87
C ASP A 350 12.02 -28.00 -9.43
N SER A 351 12.15 -29.30 -9.18
CA SER A 351 11.20 -30.34 -9.63
C SER A 351 9.81 -30.17 -9.03
N LEU A 352 9.69 -29.57 -7.85
CA LEU A 352 8.44 -29.34 -7.13
C LEU A 352 7.81 -27.97 -7.45
N TYR A 353 8.37 -27.22 -8.39
CA TYR A 353 7.91 -25.86 -8.70
C TYR A 353 6.42 -25.78 -9.01
N VAL A 354 5.92 -26.64 -9.91
CA VAL A 354 4.50 -26.67 -10.27
C VAL A 354 3.62 -26.93 -9.04
N GLN A 355 4.00 -27.89 -8.22
CA GLN A 355 3.25 -28.22 -6.99
C GLN A 355 3.22 -27.03 -6.03
N LYS A 356 4.38 -26.38 -5.78
CA LYS A 356 4.47 -25.22 -4.89
C LYS A 356 3.56 -24.08 -5.35
N ILE A 357 3.57 -23.74 -6.63
CA ILE A 357 2.71 -22.70 -7.19
C ILE A 357 1.23 -23.08 -7.06
N CYS A 358 0.85 -24.30 -7.42
CA CYS A 358 -0.55 -24.75 -7.31
C CYS A 358 -1.06 -24.71 -5.85
N VAL A 359 -0.24 -25.15 -4.89
CA VAL A 359 -0.59 -25.07 -3.45
C VAL A 359 -0.84 -23.62 -3.00
N ILE A 360 -0.04 -22.67 -3.45
CA ILE A 360 -0.25 -21.25 -3.13
C ILE A 360 -1.54 -20.75 -3.76
N ILE A 361 -1.82 -21.08 -5.03
CA ILE A 361 -3.05 -20.68 -5.72
C ILE A 361 -4.28 -21.19 -4.97
N GLU A 362 -4.27 -22.47 -4.59
CA GLU A 362 -5.39 -23.12 -3.89
C GLU A 362 -5.56 -22.57 -2.46
N LYS A 363 -4.46 -22.45 -1.71
CA LYS A 363 -4.46 -21.94 -0.32
C LYS A 363 -5.12 -20.57 -0.21
N TYR A 364 -4.86 -19.67 -1.16
CA TYR A 364 -5.36 -18.29 -1.11
C TYR A 364 -6.54 -18.05 -2.07
N GLY A 365 -7.04 -19.07 -2.77
CA GLY A 365 -8.12 -18.93 -3.72
C GLY A 365 -7.85 -17.87 -4.78
N LEU A 366 -6.64 -17.87 -5.37
CA LEU A 366 -6.17 -16.78 -6.25
C LEU A 366 -6.91 -16.73 -7.59
N THR A 367 -7.58 -17.82 -8.01
CA THR A 367 -8.27 -17.93 -9.31
C THR A 367 -9.51 -17.03 -9.45
N ARG A 368 -9.95 -16.41 -8.36
CA ARG A 368 -11.19 -15.59 -8.35
C ARG A 368 -11.20 -14.42 -9.35
N PHE A 369 -10.03 -14.02 -9.88
CA PHE A 369 -9.91 -12.95 -10.87
C PHE A 369 -9.46 -13.40 -12.26
N ASP A 370 -9.21 -14.69 -12.47
CA ASP A 370 -8.73 -15.21 -13.76
C ASP A 370 -9.78 -15.08 -14.89
N GLY A 371 -11.03 -14.84 -14.56
CA GLY A 371 -12.12 -14.67 -15.53
C GLY A 371 -12.34 -13.25 -16.05
N GLY A 372 -11.53 -12.25 -15.64
CA GLY A 372 -11.65 -10.86 -16.12
C GLY A 372 -12.91 -10.11 -15.66
N LYS A 373 -13.83 -10.77 -14.94
CA LYS A 373 -14.94 -10.14 -14.24
C LYS A 373 -14.57 -10.05 -12.77
N THR A 374 -14.71 -8.87 -12.18
CA THR A 374 -14.81 -8.74 -10.74
C THR A 374 -16.04 -9.54 -10.33
N GLU A 375 -15.87 -10.80 -9.91
CA GLU A 375 -16.95 -11.48 -9.23
C GLU A 375 -17.35 -10.62 -8.04
N LYS A 376 -18.63 -10.30 -7.93
CA LYS A 376 -19.21 -9.72 -6.72
C LYS A 376 -18.66 -10.52 -5.55
N GLU A 377 -18.08 -9.86 -4.55
CA GLU A 377 -17.66 -10.55 -3.32
C GLU A 377 -18.82 -11.40 -2.82
N ILE A 378 -18.66 -12.71 -2.88
CA ILE A 378 -19.69 -13.62 -2.35
C ILE A 378 -19.49 -13.68 -0.86
N TRP A 379 -20.49 -13.23 -0.12
CA TRP A 379 -20.54 -13.39 1.31
C TRP A 379 -21.36 -14.62 1.66
N TYR A 380 -20.78 -15.55 2.38
CA TYR A 380 -21.45 -16.71 2.95
C TYR A 380 -22.02 -16.35 4.32
N ARG A 381 -23.33 -16.36 4.44
CA ARG A 381 -24.04 -16.02 5.66
C ARG A 381 -24.50 -17.27 6.38
N VAL A 382 -24.24 -17.38 7.67
CA VAL A 382 -24.62 -18.51 8.51
C VAL A 382 -25.90 -18.15 9.27
N ARG A 383 -27.00 -18.78 8.93
CA ARG A 383 -28.34 -18.52 9.47
C ARG A 383 -29.14 -19.82 9.65
N LYS A 384 -30.23 -19.80 10.42
CA LYS A 384 -31.19 -20.91 10.50
C LYS A 384 -31.92 -21.13 9.19
N ASN A 385 -32.37 -20.07 8.55
CA ASN A 385 -32.86 -20.03 7.18
C ASN A 385 -32.57 -18.66 6.55
N TRP A 386 -32.71 -18.53 5.23
CA TRP A 386 -32.35 -17.28 4.54
C TRP A 386 -33.21 -16.09 4.97
N GLN A 387 -34.52 -16.31 5.22
CA GLN A 387 -35.47 -15.26 5.56
C GLN A 387 -35.28 -14.73 6.99
N ASP A 388 -34.68 -15.53 7.86
CA ASP A 388 -34.42 -15.17 9.27
C ASP A 388 -33.07 -14.46 9.40
N ALA A 389 -33.06 -13.15 9.06
CA ALA A 389 -31.85 -12.34 9.11
C ALA A 389 -31.34 -12.14 10.55
N GLU A 390 -32.21 -12.18 11.56
CA GLU A 390 -31.84 -12.00 12.97
C GLU A 390 -31.10 -13.22 13.52
N SER A 391 -31.30 -14.40 12.95
CA SER A 391 -30.55 -15.60 13.33
C SER A 391 -29.10 -15.61 12.85
N GLN A 392 -28.65 -14.60 12.11
CA GLN A 392 -27.30 -14.61 11.53
C GLN A 392 -26.21 -14.61 12.60
N VAL A 393 -25.44 -15.70 12.68
CA VAL A 393 -24.30 -15.84 13.59
C VAL A 393 -22.95 -15.45 12.94
N GLY A 394 -22.92 -15.32 11.62
CA GLY A 394 -21.70 -14.88 10.93
C GLY A 394 -21.90 -14.57 9.45
N ALA A 395 -20.93 -13.82 8.90
CA ALA A 395 -20.79 -13.59 7.47
C ALA A 395 -19.31 -13.76 7.10
N PHE A 396 -19.02 -14.63 6.14
CA PHE A 396 -17.66 -15.07 5.81
C PHE A 396 -17.40 -14.93 4.32
N LYS A 397 -16.18 -14.54 3.94
CA LYS A 397 -15.73 -14.51 2.54
C LYS A 397 -15.18 -15.87 2.08
N VAL A 398 -14.95 -16.80 3.01
CA VAL A 398 -14.42 -18.14 2.74
C VAL A 398 -15.46 -19.19 3.17
N LEU A 399 -15.89 -20.01 2.23
CA LEU A 399 -16.93 -21.02 2.46
C LEU A 399 -16.58 -21.99 3.60
N GLU A 400 -15.32 -22.43 3.70
CA GLU A 400 -14.90 -23.36 4.76
C GLU A 400 -15.01 -22.75 6.17
N ASN A 401 -14.78 -21.43 6.30
CA ASN A 401 -14.97 -20.73 7.58
C ASN A 401 -16.46 -20.61 7.93
N ALA A 402 -17.31 -20.41 6.90
CA ALA A 402 -18.75 -20.39 7.08
C ALA A 402 -19.27 -21.79 7.49
N LYS A 403 -18.79 -22.85 6.88
CA LYS A 403 -19.14 -24.23 7.24
C LYS A 403 -18.77 -24.54 8.69
N LYS A 404 -17.52 -24.23 9.09
CA LYS A 404 -17.08 -24.38 10.51
C LYS A 404 -18.02 -23.68 11.47
N SER A 405 -18.40 -22.42 11.14
CA SER A 405 -19.35 -21.68 11.97
C SER A 405 -20.74 -22.31 11.98
N ALA A 406 -21.20 -22.91 10.88
CA ALA A 406 -22.47 -23.62 10.82
C ALA A 406 -22.43 -24.91 11.67
N ASP A 407 -21.32 -25.64 11.64
CA ASP A 407 -21.12 -26.87 12.45
C ASP A 407 -21.17 -26.58 13.96
N GLU A 408 -20.72 -25.39 14.39
CA GLU A 408 -20.80 -24.93 15.78
C GLU A 408 -22.21 -24.52 16.21
N HIS A 409 -23.15 -24.37 15.27
CA HIS A 409 -24.51 -23.91 15.52
C HIS A 409 -25.54 -24.91 14.97
N PRO A 410 -26.08 -25.84 15.76
CA PRO A 410 -27.06 -26.82 15.32
C PRO A 410 -28.27 -26.20 14.61
N ARG A 411 -28.65 -26.74 13.45
CA ARG A 411 -29.76 -26.28 12.57
C ARG A 411 -29.46 -24.97 11.81
N PHE A 412 -28.18 -24.57 11.70
CA PHE A 412 -27.77 -23.45 10.86
C PHE A 412 -27.24 -23.98 9.51
N SER A 413 -27.46 -23.21 8.47
CA SER A 413 -27.01 -23.46 7.11
C SER A 413 -26.19 -22.28 6.60
N VAL A 414 -25.38 -22.53 5.59
CA VAL A 414 -24.59 -21.49 4.92
C VAL A 414 -25.30 -21.08 3.64
N PHE A 415 -25.53 -19.79 3.49
CA PHE A 415 -26.21 -19.21 2.33
C PHE A 415 -25.30 -18.25 1.57
N GLU A 416 -25.34 -18.27 0.25
CA GLU A 416 -24.85 -17.19 -0.62
C GLU A 416 -25.77 -15.96 -0.54
N GLU A 417 -25.29 -14.79 -1.02
CA GLU A 417 -26.08 -13.55 -1.01
C GLU A 417 -27.38 -13.59 -1.81
N ASN A 418 -27.50 -14.53 -2.74
CA ASN A 418 -28.74 -14.79 -3.50
C ASN A 418 -29.75 -15.68 -2.75
N GLY A 419 -29.44 -16.09 -1.52
CA GLY A 419 -30.27 -16.95 -0.70
C GLY A 419 -30.14 -18.46 -0.98
N LYS A 420 -29.22 -18.84 -1.88
CA LYS A 420 -28.94 -20.25 -2.16
C LYS A 420 -28.19 -20.88 -0.99
N ALA A 421 -28.75 -21.95 -0.42
CA ALA A 421 -28.05 -22.77 0.56
C ALA A 421 -26.91 -23.54 -0.12
N VAL A 422 -25.71 -23.50 0.49
CA VAL A 422 -24.50 -24.17 0.01
C VAL A 422 -23.89 -25.10 1.04
N TYR A 423 -24.46 -25.10 2.26
CA TYR A 423 -24.13 -26.01 3.34
C TYR A 423 -25.26 -26.06 4.36
#